data_63c7c8f8d58df1a6302244f61647e652
#
_entry.id   63c7c8f8d58df1a6302244f61647e652
#
_cell.length_a   1.000
_cell.length_b   1.000
_cell.length_c   1.000
_cell.angle_alpha   90.00
_cell.angle_beta   90.00
_cell.angle_gamma   90.00
#
_symmetry.space_group_name_H-M   'P 1'
#
loop_
_entity.id
_entity.type
_entity.pdbx_description
1 polymer ?
#
loop_
_entity_poly.entity_id
_entity_poly.type
_entity_poly.pdbx_seq_one_letter_code
_entity_poly.pdbx_strand_id
1 'polypeptide(L)'
;MSETKITYDDFNPHAFETLDITDETKGAREVIRWAYDVYGDSIIYSCSFGAEGMILIDLISSVKKDAEIVFLDTNLHFQETYDLIDRVKARYPELNIKLKQPSLTLEEQADQVAPALWKQDPNQCCYIRKIKPLEEVLSGATAWVSGLRR
;
A
#
# COMPACT_ATOMS: atom_id res chain seq x y z
N MET A 1 -14.64 20.63 10.29
CA MET A 1 -14.48 21.13 8.92
C MET A 1 -14.54 19.93 8.00
N SER A 2 -15.41 19.97 7.00
CA SER A 2 -15.36 18.94 5.96
C SER A 2 -14.10 19.17 5.15
N GLU A 3 -13.13 18.28 5.26
CA GLU A 3 -11.99 18.25 4.35
C GLU A 3 -12.54 18.12 2.93
N THR A 4 -12.26 19.09 2.11
CA THR A 4 -12.64 19.03 0.69
C THR A 4 -11.79 17.93 0.07
N LYS A 5 -12.39 16.76 -0.15
CA LYS A 5 -11.72 15.65 -0.84
C LYS A 5 -11.45 16.09 -2.27
N ILE A 6 -10.18 16.10 -2.67
CA ILE A 6 -9.82 16.28 -4.07
C ILE A 6 -10.21 15.01 -4.80
N THR A 7 -11.17 15.10 -5.70
CA THR A 7 -11.58 14.02 -6.58
C THR A 7 -10.76 14.05 -7.87
N TYR A 8 -10.92 13.03 -8.70
CA TYR A 8 -10.29 13.00 -10.03
C TYR A 8 -10.67 14.22 -10.87
N ASP A 9 -11.91 14.69 -10.77
CA ASP A 9 -12.42 15.85 -11.52
C ASP A 9 -11.87 17.18 -10.99
N ASP A 10 -11.49 17.23 -9.71
CA ASP A 10 -10.93 18.41 -9.06
C ASP A 10 -9.39 18.46 -9.16
N PHE A 11 -8.77 17.38 -9.63
CA PHE A 11 -7.31 17.30 -9.73
C PHE A 11 -6.78 18.23 -10.81
N ASN A 12 -5.86 19.11 -10.43
CA ASN A 12 -5.17 19.96 -11.39
C ASN A 12 -3.94 19.23 -11.98
N PRO A 13 -4.00 18.77 -13.23
CA PRO A 13 -2.88 18.05 -13.85
C PRO A 13 -1.64 18.93 -14.02
N HIS A 14 -1.79 20.26 -13.99
CA HIS A 14 -0.69 21.23 -14.11
C HIS A 14 0.04 21.46 -12.77
N ALA A 15 -0.45 20.90 -11.67
CA ALA A 15 0.17 21.06 -10.35
C ALA A 15 1.63 20.58 -10.29
N PHE A 16 2.01 19.70 -11.21
CA PHE A 16 3.34 19.08 -11.26
C PHE A 16 4.15 19.43 -12.53
N GLU A 17 3.71 20.41 -13.34
CA GLU A 17 4.44 20.80 -14.57
C GLU A 17 5.85 21.32 -14.30
N THR A 18 6.09 21.86 -13.12
CA THR A 18 7.40 22.40 -12.73
C THR A 18 8.29 21.37 -12.03
N LEU A 19 7.86 20.09 -11.93
CA LEU A 19 8.69 19.05 -11.34
C LEU A 19 9.97 18.85 -12.14
N ASP A 20 11.08 18.75 -11.43
CA ASP A 20 12.35 18.39 -12.02
C ASP A 20 12.37 16.90 -12.37
N ILE A 21 12.01 16.58 -13.60
CA ILE A 21 11.99 15.19 -14.09
C ILE A 21 13.38 14.63 -14.39
N THR A 22 14.44 15.46 -14.31
CA THR A 22 15.82 15.00 -14.48
C THR A 22 16.33 14.31 -13.22
N ASP A 23 15.77 14.63 -12.05
CA ASP A 23 15.97 13.93 -10.78
C ASP A 23 14.67 13.22 -10.38
N GLU A 24 14.52 11.97 -10.81
CA GLU A 24 13.31 11.18 -10.56
C GLU A 24 13.02 11.01 -9.06
N THR A 25 14.06 10.90 -8.23
CA THR A 25 13.91 10.77 -6.78
C THR A 25 13.34 12.04 -6.16
N LYS A 26 13.82 13.19 -6.59
CA LYS A 26 13.33 14.50 -6.13
C LYS A 26 11.88 14.72 -6.54
N GLY A 27 11.56 14.45 -7.81
CA GLY A 27 10.19 14.56 -8.32
C GLY A 27 9.22 13.65 -7.56
N ALA A 28 9.58 12.39 -7.34
CA ALA A 28 8.78 11.44 -6.57
C ALA A 28 8.54 11.92 -5.13
N ARG A 29 9.57 12.46 -4.47
CA ARG A 29 9.47 12.99 -3.11
C ARG A 29 8.53 14.20 -3.04
N GLU A 30 8.56 15.09 -4.02
CA GLU A 30 7.67 16.26 -4.09
C GLU A 30 6.21 15.85 -4.25
N VAL A 31 5.91 14.87 -5.11
CA VAL A 31 4.55 14.32 -5.26
C VAL A 31 4.07 13.66 -3.97
N ILE A 32 4.92 12.86 -3.33
CA ILE A 32 4.60 12.21 -2.05
C ILE A 32 4.33 13.27 -0.97
N ARG A 33 5.17 14.28 -0.86
CA ARG A 33 4.97 15.39 0.09
C ARG A 33 3.64 16.10 -0.14
N TRP A 34 3.34 16.44 -1.39
CA TRP A 34 2.06 17.03 -1.75
C TRP A 34 0.89 16.14 -1.30
N ALA A 35 0.95 14.84 -1.58
CA ALA A 35 -0.11 13.92 -1.23
C ALA A 35 -0.37 13.86 0.29
N TYR A 36 0.69 13.78 1.09
CA TYR A 36 0.55 13.78 2.54
C TYR A 36 0.13 15.14 3.11
N ASP A 37 0.53 16.24 2.49
CA ASP A 37 0.07 17.58 2.88
C ASP A 37 -1.43 17.77 2.62
N VAL A 38 -1.93 17.23 1.51
CA VAL A 38 -3.36 17.34 1.12
C VAL A 38 -4.23 16.37 1.89
N TYR A 39 -3.84 15.10 2.01
CA TYR A 39 -4.68 14.03 2.55
C TYR A 39 -4.38 13.69 4.02
N GLY A 40 -3.25 14.15 4.56
CA GLY A 40 -2.89 13.94 5.96
C GLY A 40 -2.81 12.47 6.34
N ASP A 41 -3.58 12.08 7.35
CA ASP A 41 -3.62 10.69 7.85
C ASP A 41 -4.61 9.79 7.11
N SER A 42 -5.33 10.33 6.13
CA SER A 42 -6.31 9.56 5.34
C SER A 42 -5.71 8.94 4.07
N ILE A 43 -4.39 8.94 3.92
CA ILE A 43 -3.67 8.30 2.83
C ILE A 43 -3.00 7.02 3.31
N ILE A 44 -3.13 5.96 2.52
CA ILE A 44 -2.55 4.65 2.81
C ILE A 44 -1.62 4.23 1.68
N TYR A 45 -0.45 3.70 2.02
CA TYR A 45 0.41 3.01 1.09
C TYR A 45 0.23 1.50 1.23
N SER A 46 -0.31 0.84 0.19
CA SER A 46 -0.37 -0.61 0.11
C SER A 46 0.91 -1.14 -0.52
N CYS A 47 1.75 -1.77 0.28
CA CYS A 47 3.09 -2.21 -0.08
C CYS A 47 3.20 -3.73 -0.13
N SER A 48 3.82 -4.26 -1.19
CA SER A 48 4.13 -5.69 -1.31
C SER A 48 5.55 -6.05 -0.85
N PHE A 49 6.34 -5.07 -0.42
CA PHE A 49 7.76 -5.23 -0.04
C PHE A 49 8.66 -5.74 -1.17
N GLY A 50 8.29 -5.51 -2.43
CA GLY A 50 9.18 -5.66 -3.57
C GLY A 50 10.23 -4.54 -3.63
N ALA A 51 11.12 -4.59 -4.63
CA ALA A 51 12.20 -3.61 -4.77
C ALA A 51 11.72 -2.16 -4.84
N GLU A 52 10.71 -1.89 -5.67
CA GLU A 52 10.06 -0.58 -5.75
C GLU A 52 9.38 -0.17 -4.44
N GLY A 53 8.82 -1.13 -3.73
CA GLY A 53 8.22 -0.90 -2.43
C GLY A 53 9.22 -0.40 -1.40
N MET A 54 10.43 -0.91 -1.41
CA MET A 54 11.51 -0.48 -0.52
C MET A 54 11.93 0.97 -0.78
N ILE A 55 11.99 1.36 -2.06
CA ILE A 55 12.30 2.75 -2.44
C ILE A 55 11.18 3.69 -1.96
N LEU A 56 9.93 3.32 -2.18
CA LEU A 56 8.78 4.12 -1.75
C LEU A 56 8.68 4.24 -0.24
N ILE A 57 8.97 3.18 0.51
CA ILE A 57 9.03 3.23 1.97
C ILE A 57 10.06 4.25 2.44
N ASP A 58 11.25 4.26 1.87
CA ASP A 58 12.28 5.23 2.22
C ASP A 58 11.86 6.66 1.91
N LEU A 59 11.33 6.91 0.71
CA LEU A 59 10.81 8.23 0.32
C LEU A 59 9.65 8.69 1.22
N ILE A 60 8.70 7.82 1.48
CA ILE A 60 7.55 8.12 2.35
C ILE A 60 8.02 8.42 3.77
N SER A 61 8.92 7.62 4.33
CA SER A 61 9.45 7.86 5.67
C SER A 61 10.18 9.19 5.80
N SER A 62 10.82 9.66 4.72
CA SER A 62 11.48 10.96 4.69
C SER A 62 10.50 12.15 4.69
N VAL A 63 9.28 11.94 4.24
CA VAL A 63 8.21 12.95 4.17
C VAL A 63 7.31 12.88 5.41
N LYS A 64 6.88 11.68 5.78
CA LYS A 64 5.97 11.42 6.91
C LYS A 64 6.43 10.18 7.67
N LYS A 65 7.08 10.40 8.81
CA LYS A 65 7.71 9.35 9.61
C LYS A 65 6.73 8.32 10.16
N ASP A 66 5.51 8.74 10.48
CA ASP A 66 4.42 7.92 11.04
C ASP A 66 3.39 7.49 9.96
N ALA A 67 3.80 7.47 8.69
CA ALA A 67 2.92 7.08 7.59
C ALA A 67 2.34 5.68 7.79
N GLU A 68 1.09 5.50 7.39
CA GLU A 68 0.41 4.20 7.43
C GLU A 68 0.76 3.39 6.18
N ILE A 69 1.36 2.24 6.41
CA ILE A 69 1.73 1.28 5.37
C ILE A 69 1.00 -0.04 5.66
N VAL A 70 0.29 -0.55 4.67
CA VAL A 70 -0.46 -1.80 4.78
C VAL A 70 0.15 -2.86 3.89
N PHE A 71 0.45 -4.00 4.48
CA PHE A 71 0.82 -5.21 3.78
C PHE A 71 -0.36 -6.18 3.76
N LEU A 72 -0.74 -6.66 2.58
CA LEU A 72 -1.78 -7.66 2.44
C LEU A 72 -1.16 -9.03 2.67
N ASP A 73 -1.28 -9.52 3.89
CA ASP A 73 -0.77 -10.83 4.29
C ASP A 73 -1.73 -11.92 3.85
N THR A 74 -1.41 -12.57 2.75
CA THR A 74 -2.21 -13.67 2.20
C THR A 74 -2.05 -14.98 2.96
N ASN A 75 -1.11 -15.06 3.91
CA ASN A 75 -0.62 -16.27 4.56
C ASN A 75 0.02 -17.30 3.60
N LEU A 76 0.34 -16.86 2.38
CA LEU A 76 0.97 -17.65 1.31
C LEU A 76 2.32 -17.06 0.85
N HIS A 77 2.87 -16.11 1.60
CA HIS A 77 4.17 -15.52 1.31
C HIS A 77 5.31 -16.41 1.78
N PHE A 78 6.47 -16.23 1.14
CA PHE A 78 7.72 -16.85 1.58
C PHE A 78 8.16 -16.29 2.94
N GLN A 79 8.89 -17.09 3.71
CA GLN A 79 9.41 -16.65 5.01
C GLN A 79 10.30 -15.41 4.88
N GLU A 80 11.08 -15.33 3.81
CA GLU A 80 11.94 -14.18 3.50
C GLU A 80 11.17 -12.85 3.42
N THR A 81 9.92 -12.90 2.98
CA THR A 81 9.05 -11.71 2.96
C THR A 81 8.74 -11.22 4.37
N TYR A 82 8.38 -12.13 5.27
CA TYR A 82 8.13 -11.79 6.68
C TYR A 82 9.38 -11.30 7.39
N ASP A 83 10.52 -11.93 7.13
CA ASP A 83 11.82 -11.51 7.66
C ASP A 83 12.20 -10.10 7.18
N LEU A 84 11.91 -9.78 5.91
CA LEU A 84 12.11 -8.44 5.37
C LEU A 84 11.22 -7.40 6.05
N ILE A 85 9.96 -7.73 6.31
CA ILE A 85 9.03 -6.82 7.02
C ILE A 85 9.57 -6.51 8.42
N ASP A 86 10.08 -7.51 9.15
CA ASP A 86 10.67 -7.30 10.47
C ASP A 86 11.90 -6.40 10.42
N ARG A 87 12.74 -6.57 9.39
CA ARG A 87 13.91 -5.69 9.16
C ARG A 87 13.50 -4.26 8.83
N VAL A 88 12.44 -4.08 8.04
CA VAL A 88 11.89 -2.75 7.71
C VAL A 88 11.34 -2.08 8.95
N LYS A 89 10.61 -2.79 9.79
CA LYS A 89 10.11 -2.27 11.07
C LYS A 89 11.24 -1.82 11.99
N ALA A 90 12.34 -2.57 12.02
CA ALA A 90 13.51 -2.22 12.81
C ALA A 90 14.23 -0.97 12.26
N ARG A 91 14.30 -0.81 10.94
CA ARG A 91 14.95 0.35 10.31
C ARG A 91 14.11 1.62 10.36
N TYR A 92 12.79 1.49 10.26
CA TYR A 92 11.83 2.60 10.27
C TYR A 92 10.83 2.45 11.42
N PRO A 93 11.28 2.56 12.68
CA PRO A 93 10.44 2.21 13.84
C PRO A 93 9.25 3.14 14.05
N GLU A 94 9.25 4.32 13.44
CA GLU A 94 8.16 5.28 13.54
C GLU A 94 7.04 5.02 12.51
N LEU A 95 7.32 4.28 11.43
CA LEU A 95 6.30 3.92 10.45
C LEU A 95 5.23 3.02 11.07
N ASN A 96 3.98 3.28 10.71
CA ASN A 96 2.84 2.48 11.15
C ASN A 96 2.58 1.37 10.11
N ILE A 97 3.31 0.26 10.24
CA ILE A 97 3.20 -0.89 9.33
C ILE A 97 2.18 -1.87 9.89
N LYS A 98 1.10 -2.10 9.14
CA LYS A 98 0.03 -3.02 9.49
C LYS A 98 -0.01 -4.19 8.51
N LEU A 99 -0.21 -5.40 9.04
CA LEU A 99 -0.46 -6.59 8.24
C LEU A 99 -1.98 -6.84 8.23
N LYS A 100 -2.58 -6.74 7.04
CA LYS A 100 -4.00 -7.02 6.84
C LYS A 100 -4.16 -8.45 6.35
N GLN A 101 -4.82 -9.27 7.16
CA GLN A 101 -5.13 -10.65 6.83
C GLN A 101 -6.53 -10.79 6.23
N PRO A 102 -6.77 -11.81 5.38
CA PRO A 102 -8.12 -12.17 4.94
C PRO A 102 -9.02 -12.58 6.10
N SER A 103 -10.32 -12.49 5.89
CA SER A 103 -11.31 -12.94 6.88
C SER A 103 -11.33 -14.46 7.08
N LEU A 104 -10.92 -15.23 6.08
CA LEU A 104 -10.80 -16.68 6.15
C LEU A 104 -9.33 -17.09 6.34
N THR A 105 -9.09 -18.03 7.25
CA THR A 105 -7.82 -18.75 7.30
C THR A 105 -7.66 -19.63 6.05
N LEU A 106 -6.46 -20.15 5.80
CA LEU A 106 -6.26 -21.10 4.69
C LEU A 106 -7.05 -22.38 4.89
N GLU A 107 -7.19 -22.84 6.13
CA GLU A 107 -7.97 -24.02 6.50
C GLU A 107 -9.47 -23.78 6.26
N GLU A 108 -10.01 -22.68 6.75
CA GLU A 108 -11.40 -22.30 6.50
C GLU A 108 -11.70 -22.12 5.00
N GLN A 109 -10.78 -21.55 4.24
CA GLN A 109 -10.92 -21.43 2.80
C GLN A 109 -10.95 -22.81 2.12
N ALA A 110 -10.10 -23.75 2.55
CA ALA A 110 -10.09 -25.09 2.02
C ALA A 110 -11.42 -25.83 2.28
N ASP A 111 -11.99 -25.64 3.48
CA ASP A 111 -13.25 -26.29 3.89
C ASP A 111 -14.48 -25.63 3.23
N GLN A 112 -14.53 -24.30 3.16
CA GLN A 112 -15.71 -23.57 2.72
C GLN A 112 -15.75 -23.32 1.21
N VAL A 113 -14.61 -23.27 0.54
CA VAL A 113 -14.50 -22.98 -0.89
C VAL A 113 -13.88 -24.15 -1.63
N ALA A 114 -12.56 -24.34 -1.56
CA ALA A 114 -11.85 -25.47 -2.14
C ALA A 114 -10.44 -25.60 -1.59
N PRO A 115 -9.93 -26.84 -1.43
CA PRO A 115 -8.52 -27.06 -1.05
C PRO A 115 -7.59 -26.56 -2.16
N ALA A 116 -6.47 -25.94 -1.76
CA ALA A 116 -5.48 -25.36 -2.67
C ALA A 116 -6.12 -24.48 -3.76
N LEU A 117 -7.01 -23.58 -3.36
CA LEU A 117 -7.80 -22.73 -4.27
C LEU A 117 -6.94 -21.96 -5.29
N TRP A 118 -5.73 -21.57 -4.91
CA TRP A 118 -4.77 -20.90 -5.81
C TRP A 118 -4.38 -21.74 -7.02
N LYS A 119 -4.54 -23.07 -6.96
CA LYS A 119 -4.31 -23.99 -8.10
C LYS A 119 -5.56 -24.22 -8.92
N GLN A 120 -6.73 -24.19 -8.30
CA GLN A 120 -8.01 -24.50 -8.94
C GLN A 120 -8.64 -23.27 -9.57
N ASP A 121 -8.71 -22.17 -8.83
CA ASP A 121 -9.23 -20.88 -9.27
C ASP A 121 -8.38 -19.73 -8.67
N PRO A 122 -7.27 -19.38 -9.36
CA PRO A 122 -6.39 -18.32 -8.90
C PRO A 122 -7.08 -16.96 -8.72
N ASN A 123 -8.08 -16.65 -9.56
CA ASN A 123 -8.79 -15.38 -9.49
C ASN A 123 -9.65 -15.29 -8.24
N GLN A 124 -10.36 -16.35 -7.91
CA GLN A 124 -11.16 -16.41 -6.68
C GLN A 124 -10.26 -16.37 -5.44
N CYS A 125 -9.14 -17.08 -5.46
CA CYS A 125 -8.15 -17.03 -4.39
C CYS A 125 -7.60 -15.61 -4.21
N CYS A 126 -7.23 -14.95 -5.30
CA CYS A 126 -6.76 -13.56 -5.29
C CYS A 126 -7.82 -12.61 -4.73
N TYR A 127 -9.09 -12.79 -5.13
CA TYR A 127 -10.18 -11.98 -4.61
C TYR A 127 -10.30 -12.11 -3.09
N ILE A 128 -10.39 -13.32 -2.58
CA ILE A 128 -10.55 -13.59 -1.14
C ILE A 128 -9.35 -13.09 -0.33
N ARG A 129 -8.14 -13.32 -0.84
CA ARG A 129 -6.93 -13.09 -0.06
C ARG A 129 -6.27 -11.73 -0.27
N LYS A 130 -6.59 -11.04 -1.35
CA LYS A 130 -5.99 -9.72 -1.68
C LYS A 130 -7.03 -8.64 -1.92
N ILE A 131 -7.94 -8.85 -2.87
CA ILE A 131 -8.84 -7.78 -3.34
C ILE A 131 -9.79 -7.36 -2.23
N LYS A 132 -10.50 -8.29 -1.64
CA LYS A 132 -11.44 -8.01 -0.55
C LYS A 132 -10.76 -7.37 0.67
N PRO A 133 -9.64 -7.88 1.18
CA PRO A 133 -8.91 -7.20 2.25
C PRO A 133 -8.42 -5.79 1.88
N LEU A 134 -8.00 -5.58 0.64
CA LEU A 134 -7.61 -4.26 0.15
C LEU A 134 -8.80 -3.29 0.13
N GLU A 135 -9.95 -3.72 -0.38
CA GLU A 135 -11.19 -2.93 -0.37
C GLU A 135 -11.59 -2.52 1.06
N GLU A 136 -11.48 -3.43 2.01
CA GLU A 136 -11.76 -3.16 3.43
C GLU A 136 -10.82 -2.08 4.00
N VAL A 137 -9.54 -2.15 3.68
CA VAL A 137 -8.55 -1.15 4.10
C VAL A 137 -8.81 0.21 3.44
N LEU A 138 -9.07 0.23 2.14
CA LEU A 138 -9.27 1.45 1.37
C LEU A 138 -10.61 2.14 1.67
N SER A 139 -11.59 1.42 2.21
CA SER A 139 -12.88 2.01 2.57
C SER A 139 -12.77 3.14 3.60
N GLY A 140 -11.74 3.11 4.44
CA GLY A 140 -11.43 4.15 5.43
C GLY A 140 -10.45 5.22 4.96
N ALA A 141 -9.91 5.09 3.73
CA ALA A 141 -8.92 6.00 3.19
C ALA A 141 -9.50 6.97 2.17
N THR A 142 -8.90 8.15 2.05
CA THR A 142 -9.26 9.14 1.01
C THR A 142 -8.33 9.02 -0.20
N ALA A 143 -7.08 8.63 0.02
CA ALA A 143 -6.09 8.46 -1.03
C ALA A 143 -5.29 7.17 -0.81
N TRP A 144 -4.76 6.66 -1.90
CA TRP A 144 -4.01 5.42 -1.94
C TRP A 144 -2.74 5.59 -2.77
N VAL A 145 -1.61 5.24 -2.17
CA VAL A 145 -0.32 5.16 -2.88
C VAL A 145 -0.12 3.73 -3.37
N SER A 146 0.23 3.59 -4.63
CA SER A 146 0.52 2.31 -5.27
C SER A 146 1.84 2.39 -6.04
N GLY A 147 2.63 1.33 -5.99
CA GLY A 147 3.92 1.22 -6.66
C GLY A 147 3.83 0.74 -8.11
N LEU A 148 2.87 1.26 -8.87
CA LEU A 148 2.74 0.93 -10.29
C LEU A 148 3.86 1.57 -11.11
N ARG A 149 4.47 0.79 -11.99
CA ARG A 149 5.43 1.30 -12.98
C ARG A 149 4.70 1.78 -14.23
N ARG A 150 5.32 2.74 -14.90
CA ARG A 150 4.91 3.18 -16.24
C ARG A 150 5.25 2.12 -17.28
#